data_98650570c1e9492f436e55b69bec81f2
#
_entry.id   98650570c1e9492f436e55b69bec81f2
#
_cell.length_a   1.000
_cell.length_b   1.000
_cell.length_c   1.000
_cell.angle_alpha   90.00
_cell.angle_beta   90.00
_cell.angle_gamma   90.00
#
_symmetry.space_group_name_H-M   'P 1'
#
loop_
_entity.id
_entity.type
_entity.pdbx_description
1 polymer ?
#
loop_
_entity_poly.entity_id
_entity_poly.type
_entity_poly.pdbx_seq_one_letter_code
_entity_poly.pdbx_strand_id
1 'polypeptide(L)'
;LTDFHGIALAQEDADFAIPFFDEDIPLYVDPFLMWRSPSQQDVALHGALLTAFNYLGQLAANGRQDEAISALITASECDEIGLGSSRTRRGKRIGRAKAEEILAIFRRIPHYATHGLTHIEELQFFVEGISKDRISDFACNFLKSFLIDFTIDQCNGLGIPLEPKTVPNVWDPRSRSFTDVTTHLPINPTGDCPLLLVPKRWLRFVPWISYEDYFEKYCPQDDISHEPENLTRVKVLNYNRDNYGVVAAYIEAKERAFADAKNDPLFSQIPVRSARGKLAQIKKLPTGKTDGADIEYEAAVSQLLPSLLVRF
;
A
#
# COMPACT_ATOMS: atom_id res chain seq x y z
N LEU A 1 -17.53 11.73 2.81
CA LEU A 1 -18.08 11.73 1.44
C LEU A 1 -19.61 11.54 1.49
N THR A 2 -20.10 10.43 2.00
CA THR A 2 -21.52 10.08 2.04
C THR A 2 -22.35 11.09 2.82
N ASP A 3 -21.91 11.48 4.02
CA ASP A 3 -22.58 12.50 4.85
C ASP A 3 -22.64 13.86 4.11
N PHE A 4 -21.59 14.23 3.40
CA PHE A 4 -21.53 15.48 2.64
C PHE A 4 -22.60 15.53 1.52
N HIS A 5 -22.82 14.41 0.86
CA HIS A 5 -23.82 14.29 -0.20
C HIS A 5 -25.19 13.82 0.29
N GLY A 6 -25.40 13.68 1.61
CA GLY A 6 -26.67 13.26 2.19
C GLY A 6 -27.07 11.82 1.87
N ILE A 7 -26.08 10.95 1.61
CA ILE A 7 -26.29 9.55 1.23
C ILE A 7 -26.27 8.68 2.48
N ALA A 8 -27.35 7.96 2.73
CA ALA A 8 -27.46 7.02 3.85
C ALA A 8 -26.79 5.68 3.52
N LEU A 9 -25.44 5.67 3.46
CA LEU A 9 -24.62 4.50 3.21
C LEU A 9 -23.66 4.28 4.38
N ALA A 10 -23.80 3.16 5.07
CA ALA A 10 -22.87 2.79 6.14
C ALA A 10 -21.60 2.17 5.56
N GLN A 11 -20.48 2.28 6.30
CA GLN A 11 -19.19 1.70 5.86
C GLN A 11 -19.27 0.18 5.64
N GLU A 12 -20.14 -0.51 6.37
CA GLU A 12 -20.38 -1.94 6.22
C GLU A 12 -20.96 -2.30 4.87
N ASP A 13 -21.83 -1.46 4.35
CA ASP A 13 -22.59 -1.69 3.12
C ASP A 13 -21.87 -1.16 1.87
N ALA A 14 -20.89 -0.28 2.05
CA ALA A 14 -20.10 0.25 0.95
C ALA A 14 -19.11 -0.78 0.41
N ASP A 15 -18.89 -0.81 -0.90
CA ASP A 15 -17.85 -1.63 -1.55
C ASP A 15 -16.45 -0.98 -1.49
N PHE A 16 -16.36 0.22 -0.98
CA PHE A 16 -15.16 1.02 -0.83
C PHE A 16 -15.00 1.57 0.59
N ALA A 17 -13.79 1.99 0.95
CA ALA A 17 -13.58 2.79 2.15
C ALA A 17 -14.17 4.18 1.92
N ILE A 18 -15.14 4.58 2.73
CA ILE A 18 -15.75 5.92 2.66
C ILE A 18 -14.71 6.92 3.18
N PRO A 19 -14.12 7.77 2.30
CA PRO A 19 -13.02 8.64 2.68
C PRO A 19 -13.49 9.82 3.55
N PHE A 20 -12.60 10.28 4.42
CA PHE A 20 -12.69 11.59 5.03
C PHE A 20 -12.08 12.64 4.09
N PHE A 21 -12.47 13.91 4.23
CA PHE A 21 -11.97 14.99 3.39
C PHE A 21 -10.71 15.67 3.94
N ASP A 22 -10.50 15.59 5.24
CA ASP A 22 -9.50 16.31 6.01
C ASP A 22 -8.38 15.43 6.59
N GLU A 23 -8.58 14.12 6.66
CA GLU A 23 -7.61 13.17 7.20
C GLU A 23 -7.60 11.85 6.42
N ASP A 24 -6.52 11.07 6.55
CA ASP A 24 -6.44 9.73 5.99
C ASP A 24 -7.15 8.70 6.87
N ILE A 25 -7.65 7.65 6.24
CA ILE A 25 -8.14 6.46 6.94
C ILE A 25 -6.92 5.57 7.18
N PRO A 26 -6.64 5.11 8.42
CA PRO A 26 -5.50 4.27 8.71
C PRO A 26 -5.69 2.83 8.21
N LEU A 27 -5.92 2.70 6.92
CA LEU A 27 -6.00 1.47 6.15
C LEU A 27 -5.00 1.55 5.00
N TYR A 28 -4.56 0.40 4.53
CA TYR A 28 -3.57 0.28 3.48
C TYR A 28 -4.06 -0.71 2.43
N VAL A 29 -3.81 -0.41 1.16
CA VAL A 29 -3.97 -1.41 0.12
C VAL A 29 -2.95 -2.52 0.38
N ASP A 30 -3.45 -3.73 0.53
CA ASP A 30 -2.66 -4.95 0.64
C ASP A 30 -2.72 -5.69 -0.70
N PRO A 31 -1.70 -5.55 -1.57
CA PRO A 31 -1.71 -6.17 -2.89
C PRO A 31 -1.80 -7.69 -2.82
N PHE A 32 -1.36 -8.29 -1.71
CA PHE A 32 -1.47 -9.72 -1.50
C PHE A 32 -2.93 -10.23 -1.49
N LEU A 33 -3.89 -9.38 -1.11
CA LEU A 33 -5.33 -9.74 -1.18
C LEU A 33 -5.84 -9.90 -2.61
N MET A 34 -5.17 -9.26 -3.58
CA MET A 34 -5.48 -9.42 -5.00
C MET A 34 -4.87 -10.71 -5.57
N TRP A 35 -3.76 -11.18 -5.00
CA TRP A 35 -3.13 -12.43 -5.39
C TRP A 35 -4.05 -13.61 -5.05
N ARG A 36 -4.41 -14.40 -6.05
CA ARG A 36 -5.40 -15.51 -5.93
C ARG A 36 -6.76 -15.08 -5.35
N SER A 37 -7.16 -13.84 -5.55
CA SER A 37 -8.53 -13.38 -5.26
C SER A 37 -9.55 -14.24 -6.01
N PRO A 38 -10.76 -14.45 -5.49
CA PRO A 38 -11.87 -15.02 -6.27
C PRO A 38 -12.23 -14.18 -7.50
N SER A 39 -11.91 -12.89 -7.49
CA SER A 39 -12.09 -11.98 -8.62
C SER A 39 -10.95 -12.14 -9.63
N GLN A 40 -11.26 -12.56 -10.85
CA GLN A 40 -10.28 -12.59 -11.94
C GLN A 40 -9.72 -11.21 -12.25
N GLN A 41 -10.51 -10.15 -12.06
CA GLN A 41 -10.07 -8.77 -12.21
C GLN A 41 -8.97 -8.42 -11.20
N ASP A 42 -9.16 -8.76 -9.92
CA ASP A 42 -8.15 -8.49 -8.89
C ASP A 42 -6.84 -9.24 -9.20
N VAL A 43 -6.93 -10.51 -9.62
CA VAL A 43 -5.75 -11.30 -10.04
C VAL A 43 -5.03 -10.65 -11.21
N ALA A 44 -5.78 -10.16 -12.21
CA ALA A 44 -5.20 -9.46 -13.35
C ALA A 44 -4.53 -8.13 -12.94
N LEU A 45 -5.13 -7.40 -12.00
CA LEU A 45 -4.59 -6.14 -11.47
C LEU A 45 -3.30 -6.38 -10.65
N HIS A 46 -3.25 -7.44 -9.85
CA HIS A 46 -2.01 -7.85 -9.18
C HIS A 46 -0.89 -8.14 -10.19
N GLY A 47 -1.20 -8.89 -11.25
CA GLY A 47 -0.25 -9.16 -12.33
C GLY A 47 0.21 -7.89 -13.06
N ALA A 48 -0.71 -6.95 -13.29
CA ALA A 48 -0.40 -5.67 -13.93
C ALA A 48 0.52 -4.79 -13.06
N LEU A 49 0.27 -4.72 -11.74
CA LEU A 49 1.11 -4.04 -10.77
C LEU A 49 2.55 -4.59 -10.81
N LEU A 50 2.70 -5.90 -10.70
CA LEU A 50 4.01 -6.55 -10.72
C LEU A 50 4.72 -6.37 -12.06
N THR A 51 3.99 -6.48 -13.17
CA THR A 51 4.55 -6.26 -14.52
C THR A 51 5.10 -4.85 -14.66
N ALA A 52 4.36 -3.84 -14.21
CA ALA A 52 4.80 -2.45 -14.26
C ALA A 52 6.01 -2.20 -13.36
N PHE A 53 5.99 -2.69 -12.13
CA PHE A 53 7.09 -2.50 -11.19
C PHE A 53 8.38 -3.23 -11.63
N ASN A 54 8.26 -4.49 -12.04
CA ASN A 54 9.38 -5.28 -12.54
C ASN A 54 9.97 -4.70 -13.83
N TYR A 55 9.14 -4.10 -14.70
CA TYR A 55 9.62 -3.37 -15.86
C TYR A 55 10.57 -2.22 -15.47
N LEU A 56 10.25 -1.43 -14.44
CA LEU A 56 11.14 -0.37 -13.96
C LEU A 56 12.47 -0.93 -13.43
N GLY A 57 12.42 -2.05 -12.71
CA GLY A 57 13.62 -2.75 -12.25
C GLY A 57 14.52 -3.20 -13.40
N GLN A 58 13.94 -3.83 -14.43
CA GLN A 58 14.65 -4.25 -15.62
C GLN A 58 15.17 -3.06 -16.44
N LEU A 59 14.40 -1.98 -16.53
CA LEU A 59 14.82 -0.76 -17.21
C LEU A 59 16.10 -0.19 -16.59
N ALA A 60 16.16 -0.12 -15.26
CA ALA A 60 17.34 0.31 -14.53
C ALA A 60 18.53 -0.64 -14.71
N ALA A 61 18.27 -1.96 -14.69
CA ALA A 61 19.32 -2.97 -14.90
C ALA A 61 19.93 -2.90 -16.31
N ASN A 62 19.14 -2.50 -17.31
CA ASN A 62 19.55 -2.36 -18.70
C ASN A 62 20.12 -0.97 -19.06
N GLY A 63 20.54 -0.16 -18.08
CA GLY A 63 21.24 1.09 -18.29
C GLY A 63 20.35 2.35 -18.42
N ARG A 64 19.00 2.21 -18.39
CA ARG A 64 18.06 3.34 -18.41
C ARG A 64 17.67 3.75 -16.99
N GLN A 65 18.68 3.92 -16.13
CA GLN A 65 18.49 4.12 -14.70
C GLN A 65 17.73 5.42 -14.36
N ASP A 66 18.06 6.53 -15.01
CA ASP A 66 17.43 7.84 -14.72
C ASP A 66 15.93 7.85 -15.05
N GLU A 67 15.53 7.16 -16.10
CA GLU A 67 14.14 7.02 -16.48
C GLU A 67 13.37 6.16 -15.46
N ALA A 68 13.95 5.03 -15.06
CA ALA A 68 13.35 4.17 -14.03
C ALA A 68 13.23 4.90 -12.69
N ILE A 69 14.24 5.67 -12.29
CA ILE A 69 14.22 6.49 -11.07
C ILE A 69 13.09 7.51 -11.13
N SER A 70 12.99 8.27 -12.23
CA SER A 70 11.95 9.28 -12.40
C SER A 70 10.55 8.67 -12.31
N ALA A 71 10.33 7.55 -13.00
CA ALA A 71 9.06 6.84 -12.96
C ALA A 71 8.73 6.31 -11.54
N LEU A 72 9.71 5.76 -10.82
CA LEU A 72 9.51 5.24 -9.48
C LEU A 72 9.22 6.35 -8.45
N ILE A 73 9.87 7.52 -8.57
CA ILE A 73 9.57 8.68 -7.75
C ILE A 73 8.13 9.13 -8.00
N THR A 74 7.71 9.17 -9.27
CA THR A 74 6.34 9.51 -9.65
C THR A 74 5.32 8.54 -9.06
N ALA A 75 5.61 7.23 -9.06
CA ALA A 75 4.74 6.20 -8.52
C ALA A 75 4.63 6.18 -7.00
N SER A 76 5.43 6.94 -6.27
CA SER A 76 5.62 6.76 -4.83
C SER A 76 4.64 7.52 -3.94
N GLU A 77 3.69 8.23 -4.52
CA GLU A 77 2.68 8.98 -3.77
C GLU A 77 1.38 9.10 -4.58
N CYS A 78 0.24 8.87 -3.95
CA CYS A 78 -1.09 8.95 -4.56
C CYS A 78 -1.99 9.88 -3.75
N ASP A 79 -1.91 11.16 -4.04
CA ASP A 79 -2.59 12.23 -3.29
C ASP A 79 -4.14 12.18 -3.40
N GLU A 80 -4.67 11.48 -4.41
CA GLU A 80 -6.09 11.42 -4.69
C GLU A 80 -6.85 10.43 -3.79
N ILE A 81 -6.14 9.53 -3.10
CA ILE A 81 -6.73 8.62 -2.13
C ILE A 81 -6.53 9.15 -0.70
N GLY A 82 -7.41 8.77 0.20
CA GLY A 82 -7.33 9.15 1.61
C GLY A 82 -7.04 7.95 2.49
N LEU A 83 -5.96 7.24 2.20
CA LEU A 83 -5.50 6.09 2.96
C LEU A 83 -4.10 6.37 3.53
N GLY A 84 -3.82 5.84 4.70
CA GLY A 84 -2.53 6.02 5.35
C GLY A 84 -2.66 6.47 6.80
N SER A 85 -1.61 7.05 7.34
CA SER A 85 -1.55 7.52 8.73
C SER A 85 -1.41 9.03 8.88
N SER A 86 -1.45 9.78 7.79
CA SER A 86 -1.32 11.23 7.82
C SER A 86 -2.64 11.92 8.27
N ARG A 87 -2.48 12.97 9.08
CA ARG A 87 -3.61 13.82 9.49
C ARG A 87 -3.94 14.93 8.49
N THR A 88 -3.13 15.08 7.45
CA THR A 88 -3.22 16.21 6.52
C THR A 88 -3.46 15.79 5.08
N ARG A 89 -3.60 14.50 4.79
CA ARG A 89 -3.67 13.93 3.43
C ARG A 89 -2.51 14.37 2.52
N ARG A 90 -1.34 14.65 3.12
CA ARG A 90 -0.11 15.03 2.40
C ARG A 90 0.97 14.01 2.71
N GLY A 91 1.27 13.19 1.74
CA GLY A 91 2.40 12.27 1.81
C GLY A 91 3.70 12.90 1.29
N LYS A 92 4.77 12.14 1.34
CA LYS A 92 6.08 12.53 0.79
C LYS A 92 6.52 11.50 -0.24
N ARG A 93 6.77 11.93 -1.45
CA ARG A 93 7.44 11.09 -2.46
C ARG A 93 8.82 10.65 -1.97
N ILE A 94 9.25 9.48 -2.43
CA ILE A 94 10.62 9.06 -2.19
C ILE A 94 11.60 9.98 -2.94
N GLY A 95 12.79 10.17 -2.35
CA GLY A 95 13.88 10.87 -3.03
C GLY A 95 14.64 9.97 -4.00
N ARG A 96 15.50 10.58 -4.84
CA ARG A 96 16.34 9.88 -5.81
C ARG A 96 17.14 8.74 -5.19
N ALA A 97 17.82 8.98 -4.07
CA ALA A 97 18.63 7.96 -3.40
C ALA A 97 17.81 6.72 -3.00
N LYS A 98 16.55 6.93 -2.53
CA LYS A 98 15.68 5.81 -2.18
C LYS A 98 15.20 5.05 -3.42
N ALA A 99 14.89 5.75 -4.51
CA ALA A 99 14.56 5.10 -5.77
C ALA A 99 15.73 4.28 -6.32
N GLU A 100 16.96 4.79 -6.22
CA GLU A 100 18.18 4.06 -6.60
C GLU A 100 18.37 2.80 -5.75
N GLU A 101 18.14 2.87 -4.44
CA GLU A 101 18.24 1.73 -3.52
C GLU A 101 17.21 0.64 -3.89
N ILE A 102 15.96 1.03 -4.17
CA ILE A 102 14.91 0.10 -4.61
C ILE A 102 15.30 -0.59 -5.92
N LEU A 103 15.71 0.17 -6.92
CA LEU A 103 16.05 -0.38 -8.23
C LEU A 103 17.33 -1.22 -8.19
N ALA A 104 18.24 -0.95 -7.25
CA ALA A 104 19.48 -1.71 -7.11
C ALA A 104 19.25 -3.18 -6.72
N ILE A 105 18.11 -3.55 -6.09
CA ILE A 105 17.82 -4.94 -5.75
C ILE A 105 17.73 -5.84 -6.98
N PHE A 106 17.28 -5.30 -8.13
CA PHE A 106 17.18 -6.02 -9.39
C PHE A 106 18.54 -6.40 -10.02
N ARG A 107 19.62 -5.77 -9.56
CA ARG A 107 20.98 -6.12 -9.95
C ARG A 107 21.70 -6.91 -8.87
N ARG A 108 21.38 -6.62 -7.60
CA ARG A 108 22.08 -7.20 -6.44
C ARG A 108 21.59 -8.61 -6.11
N ILE A 109 20.30 -8.88 -6.28
CA ILE A 109 19.69 -10.16 -5.93
C ILE A 109 19.45 -10.96 -7.21
N PRO A 110 20.19 -12.07 -7.45
CA PRO A 110 20.11 -12.83 -8.70
C PRO A 110 18.70 -13.30 -9.08
N HIS A 111 17.89 -13.62 -8.07
CA HIS A 111 16.50 -14.02 -8.30
C HIS A 111 15.70 -12.90 -8.98
N TYR A 112 15.81 -11.66 -8.49
CA TYR A 112 15.06 -10.53 -9.07
C TYR A 112 15.60 -10.11 -10.45
N ALA A 113 16.88 -10.34 -10.71
CA ALA A 113 17.44 -10.09 -12.04
C ALA A 113 16.80 -10.98 -13.12
N THR A 114 16.40 -12.20 -12.76
CA THR A 114 15.86 -13.19 -13.70
C THR A 114 14.33 -13.30 -13.68
N HIS A 115 13.72 -13.22 -12.50
CA HIS A 115 12.27 -13.48 -12.30
C HIS A 115 11.48 -12.24 -11.93
N GLY A 116 12.14 -11.19 -11.41
CA GLY A 116 11.47 -10.06 -10.80
C GLY A 116 10.89 -10.38 -9.43
N LEU A 117 10.15 -9.41 -8.85
CA LEU A 117 9.37 -9.60 -7.63
C LEU A 117 8.13 -10.44 -7.92
N THR A 118 7.76 -11.33 -7.01
CA THR A 118 6.48 -12.06 -7.01
C THR A 118 5.41 -11.34 -6.19
N HIS A 119 5.85 -10.55 -5.20
CA HIS A 119 5.01 -9.65 -4.42
C HIS A 119 5.74 -8.33 -4.20
N ILE A 120 5.05 -7.21 -4.40
CA ILE A 120 5.67 -5.88 -4.21
C ILE A 120 6.05 -5.64 -2.74
N GLU A 121 5.39 -6.31 -1.82
CA GLU A 121 5.66 -6.29 -0.38
C GLU A 121 7.06 -6.79 -0.04
N GLU A 122 7.70 -7.55 -0.92
CA GLU A 122 9.08 -8.03 -0.73
C GLU A 122 10.09 -6.89 -0.57
N LEU A 123 9.81 -5.72 -1.13
CA LEU A 123 10.68 -4.54 -1.02
C LEU A 123 11.05 -4.19 0.42
N GLN A 124 10.14 -4.38 1.37
CA GLN A 124 10.36 -4.04 2.77
C GLN A 124 11.41 -4.90 3.49
N PHE A 125 11.78 -6.04 2.89
CA PHE A 125 12.81 -6.95 3.42
C PHE A 125 14.22 -6.62 2.90
N PHE A 126 14.34 -5.72 1.92
CA PHE A 126 15.61 -5.40 1.27
C PHE A 126 15.94 -3.90 1.28
N VAL A 127 14.94 -3.04 1.47
CA VAL A 127 15.11 -1.58 1.39
C VAL A 127 14.62 -0.93 2.66
N GLU A 128 15.47 -0.13 3.28
CA GLU A 128 15.11 0.62 4.48
C GLU A 128 14.07 1.70 4.18
N GLY A 129 13.14 1.93 5.12
CA GLY A 129 12.11 2.96 5.00
C GLY A 129 10.98 2.62 4.01
N ILE A 130 10.94 1.38 3.52
CA ILE A 130 9.75 0.85 2.84
C ILE A 130 8.84 0.24 3.90
N SER A 131 7.66 0.83 4.03
CA SER A 131 6.59 0.42 4.95
C SER A 131 5.35 0.02 4.17
N LYS A 132 4.35 -0.48 4.90
CA LYS A 132 3.02 -0.79 4.34
C LYS A 132 2.37 0.40 3.62
N ASP A 133 2.57 1.61 4.14
CA ASP A 133 2.09 2.85 3.53
C ASP A 133 2.69 3.04 2.14
N ARG A 134 4.01 2.92 2.03
CA ARG A 134 4.71 3.04 0.75
C ARG A 134 4.32 1.95 -0.27
N ILE A 135 4.08 0.72 0.20
CA ILE A 135 3.57 -0.36 -0.66
C ILE A 135 2.16 -0.02 -1.16
N SER A 136 1.29 0.49 -0.28
CA SER A 136 -0.05 0.96 -0.62
C SER A 136 -0.01 2.06 -1.69
N ASP A 137 0.87 3.06 -1.53
CA ASP A 137 1.05 4.15 -2.50
C ASP A 137 1.47 3.65 -3.88
N PHE A 138 2.47 2.78 -3.94
CA PHE A 138 2.88 2.17 -5.20
C PHE A 138 1.73 1.43 -5.87
N ALA A 139 1.00 0.60 -5.11
CA ALA A 139 -0.12 -0.14 -5.64
C ALA A 139 -1.20 0.79 -6.21
N CYS A 140 -1.58 1.82 -5.46
CA CYS A 140 -2.58 2.79 -5.90
C CYS A 140 -2.16 3.55 -7.16
N ASN A 141 -0.90 3.98 -7.25
CA ASN A 141 -0.43 4.70 -8.44
C ASN A 141 -0.38 3.84 -9.69
N PHE A 142 0.15 2.61 -9.60
CA PHE A 142 0.16 1.72 -10.77
C PHE A 142 -1.24 1.25 -11.18
N LEU A 143 -2.17 1.18 -10.23
CA LEU A 143 -3.56 0.78 -10.46
C LEU A 143 -4.52 1.97 -10.59
N LYS A 144 -4.00 3.20 -10.69
CA LYS A 144 -4.80 4.43 -10.69
C LYS A 144 -5.86 4.45 -11.79
N SER A 145 -5.56 3.94 -12.98
CA SER A 145 -6.56 3.83 -14.07
C SER A 145 -7.78 3.02 -13.65
N PHE A 146 -7.57 1.87 -13.01
CA PHE A 146 -8.68 1.08 -12.46
C PHE A 146 -9.43 1.82 -11.35
N LEU A 147 -8.72 2.51 -10.46
CA LEU A 147 -9.36 3.27 -9.36
C LEU A 147 -10.23 4.42 -9.90
N ILE A 148 -9.84 5.03 -11.01
CA ILE A 148 -10.65 6.04 -11.72
C ILE A 148 -11.97 5.42 -12.16
N ASP A 149 -11.93 4.32 -12.92
CA ASP A 149 -13.13 3.66 -13.44
C ASP A 149 -14.03 3.16 -12.29
N PHE A 150 -13.43 2.52 -11.29
CA PHE A 150 -14.14 2.07 -10.08
C PHE A 150 -14.83 3.24 -9.35
N THR A 151 -14.15 4.38 -9.23
CA THR A 151 -14.72 5.57 -8.58
C THR A 151 -15.92 6.10 -9.34
N ILE A 152 -15.81 6.21 -10.66
CA ILE A 152 -16.90 6.68 -11.54
C ILE A 152 -18.12 5.76 -11.38
N ASP A 153 -17.90 4.44 -11.41
CA ASP A 153 -18.99 3.46 -11.28
C ASP A 153 -19.70 3.57 -9.92
N GLN A 154 -18.93 3.66 -8.82
CA GLN A 154 -19.49 3.81 -7.48
C GLN A 154 -20.28 5.12 -7.32
N CYS A 155 -19.72 6.22 -7.80
CA CYS A 155 -20.36 7.53 -7.73
C CYS A 155 -21.64 7.59 -8.55
N ASN A 156 -21.64 7.06 -9.77
CA ASN A 156 -22.84 6.96 -10.61
C ASN A 156 -23.95 6.12 -9.92
N GLY A 157 -23.58 4.98 -9.32
CA GLY A 157 -24.52 4.13 -8.60
C GLY A 157 -25.15 4.78 -7.37
N LEU A 158 -24.42 5.73 -6.75
CA LEU A 158 -24.86 6.44 -5.55
C LEU A 158 -25.42 7.84 -5.83
N GLY A 159 -25.39 8.32 -7.07
CA GLY A 159 -25.82 9.68 -7.42
C GLY A 159 -24.88 10.78 -6.91
N ILE A 160 -23.60 10.46 -6.66
CA ILE A 160 -22.58 11.44 -6.27
C ILE A 160 -22.18 12.26 -7.49
N PRO A 161 -22.22 13.62 -7.41
CA PRO A 161 -21.84 14.49 -8.53
C PRO A 161 -20.39 14.29 -8.95
N LEU A 162 -20.14 14.27 -10.24
CA LEU A 162 -18.82 14.17 -10.85
C LEU A 162 -18.51 15.47 -11.60
N GLU A 163 -17.29 15.99 -11.46
CA GLU A 163 -16.80 17.18 -12.14
C GLU A 163 -15.55 16.87 -12.97
N PRO A 164 -15.33 17.61 -14.09
CA PRO A 164 -14.14 17.40 -14.91
C PRO A 164 -12.88 17.80 -14.13
N LYS A 165 -11.97 16.82 -13.94
CA LYS A 165 -10.69 17.01 -13.26
C LYS A 165 -9.58 16.28 -14.01
N THR A 166 -8.36 16.80 -13.90
CA THR A 166 -7.17 16.13 -14.38
C THR A 166 -6.54 15.36 -13.22
N VAL A 167 -6.39 14.06 -13.41
CA VAL A 167 -5.65 13.16 -12.51
C VAL A 167 -4.23 13.04 -13.04
N PRO A 168 -3.24 13.50 -12.30
CA PRO A 168 -1.85 13.41 -12.74
C PRO A 168 -1.31 12.00 -12.58
N ASN A 169 -0.29 11.69 -13.36
CA ASN A 169 0.54 10.51 -13.17
C ASN A 169 -0.26 9.19 -13.15
N VAL A 170 -1.09 8.95 -14.15
CA VAL A 170 -1.76 7.67 -14.38
C VAL A 170 -0.84 6.77 -15.22
N TRP A 171 -0.56 5.56 -14.74
CA TRP A 171 0.25 4.60 -15.46
C TRP A 171 -0.49 4.08 -16.70
N ASP A 172 0.14 4.23 -17.87
CA ASP A 172 -0.32 3.62 -19.10
C ASP A 172 0.54 2.38 -19.43
N PRO A 173 -0.03 1.17 -19.38
CA PRO A 173 0.72 -0.05 -19.63
C PRO A 173 1.16 -0.22 -21.10
N ARG A 174 0.56 0.52 -22.04
CA ARG A 174 0.92 0.46 -23.47
C ARG A 174 2.18 1.26 -23.74
N SER A 175 2.23 2.52 -23.32
CA SER A 175 3.41 3.38 -23.43
C SER A 175 4.45 3.09 -22.34
N ARG A 176 4.08 2.37 -21.28
CA ARG A 176 4.89 2.10 -20.09
C ARG A 176 5.43 3.38 -19.44
N SER A 177 4.57 4.36 -19.33
CA SER A 177 4.88 5.69 -18.81
C SER A 177 3.70 6.26 -18.04
N PHE A 178 3.97 7.28 -17.22
CA PHE A 178 2.94 8.03 -16.53
C PHE A 178 2.43 9.17 -17.43
N THR A 179 1.11 9.33 -17.50
CA THR A 179 0.43 10.40 -18.26
C THR A 179 -0.69 11.02 -17.42
N ASP A 180 -1.04 12.25 -17.71
CA ASP A 180 -2.18 12.89 -17.08
C ASP A 180 -3.47 12.51 -17.81
N VAL A 181 -4.54 12.24 -17.06
CA VAL A 181 -5.84 11.85 -17.59
C VAL A 181 -6.90 12.83 -17.13
N THR A 182 -7.64 13.45 -18.05
CA THR A 182 -8.78 14.30 -17.73
C THR A 182 -10.07 13.48 -17.81
N THR A 183 -10.82 13.44 -16.71
CA THR A 183 -12.07 12.69 -16.61
C THR A 183 -12.99 13.34 -15.56
N HIS A 184 -14.19 12.78 -15.35
CA HIS A 184 -15.15 13.27 -14.37
C HIS A 184 -15.00 12.47 -13.07
N LEU A 185 -14.72 13.14 -11.95
CA LEU A 185 -14.51 12.54 -10.64
C LEU A 185 -15.22 13.33 -9.52
N PRO A 186 -15.51 12.67 -8.39
CA PRO A 186 -15.93 13.39 -7.19
C PRO A 186 -14.78 14.25 -6.67
N ILE A 187 -15.13 15.36 -6.04
CA ILE A 187 -14.17 16.34 -5.54
C ILE A 187 -14.08 16.29 -4.03
N ASN A 188 -12.87 16.40 -3.53
CA ASN A 188 -12.65 16.76 -2.14
C ASN A 188 -12.87 18.27 -1.96
N PRO A 189 -13.94 18.70 -1.27
CA PRO A 189 -14.28 20.12 -1.16
C PRO A 189 -13.25 20.91 -0.35
N THR A 190 -12.44 20.24 0.47
CA THR A 190 -11.42 20.90 1.30
C THR A 190 -10.22 21.37 0.46
N GLY A 191 -9.88 20.66 -0.63
CA GLY A 191 -8.69 20.94 -1.44
C GLY A 191 -8.96 21.14 -2.92
N ASP A 192 -10.20 21.11 -3.38
CA ASP A 192 -10.60 21.15 -4.80
C ASP A 192 -9.83 20.13 -5.67
N CYS A 193 -9.45 19.00 -5.09
CA CYS A 193 -8.71 17.94 -5.76
C CYS A 193 -9.60 16.73 -6.06
N PRO A 194 -9.30 15.97 -7.12
CA PRO A 194 -10.04 14.75 -7.43
C PRO A 194 -9.90 13.75 -6.29
N LEU A 195 -10.95 12.98 -6.05
CA LEU A 195 -10.97 11.93 -5.05
C LEU A 195 -11.12 10.58 -5.73
N LEU A 196 -10.27 9.63 -5.37
CA LEU A 196 -10.37 8.25 -5.81
C LEU A 196 -10.82 7.33 -4.67
N LEU A 197 -11.76 6.47 -4.98
CA LEU A 197 -12.28 5.45 -4.07
C LEU A 197 -11.47 4.16 -4.22
N VAL A 198 -11.22 3.49 -3.10
CA VAL A 198 -10.45 2.24 -3.09
C VAL A 198 -11.35 1.09 -2.66
N PRO A 199 -11.38 -0.03 -3.41
CA PRO A 199 -12.17 -1.20 -3.05
C PRO A 199 -11.86 -1.70 -1.65
N LYS A 200 -12.89 -1.83 -0.82
CA LYS A 200 -12.78 -2.28 0.57
C LYS A 200 -12.10 -3.65 0.69
N ARG A 201 -12.32 -4.53 -0.27
CA ARG A 201 -11.74 -5.88 -0.31
C ARG A 201 -10.20 -5.91 -0.44
N TRP A 202 -9.57 -4.80 -0.83
CA TRP A 202 -8.12 -4.68 -0.93
C TRP A 202 -7.46 -4.18 0.35
N LEU A 203 -8.27 -3.75 1.33
CA LEU A 203 -7.78 -2.96 2.46
C LEU A 203 -7.52 -3.82 3.69
N ARG A 204 -6.39 -3.58 4.32
CA ARG A 204 -6.04 -4.11 5.63
C ARG A 204 -5.43 -3.05 6.52
N PHE A 205 -5.58 -3.28 7.81
CA PHE A 205 -4.91 -2.51 8.84
C PHE A 205 -3.45 -2.98 9.03
N VAL A 206 -3.28 -4.31 9.04
CA VAL A 206 -1.99 -4.99 9.04
C VAL A 206 -1.94 -5.82 7.75
N PRO A 207 -1.06 -5.50 6.81
CA PRO A 207 -0.87 -6.30 5.60
C PRO A 207 -0.54 -7.75 5.91
N TRP A 208 -0.88 -8.63 4.98
CA TRP A 208 -0.63 -10.06 5.12
C TRP A 208 0.87 -10.40 5.19
N ILE A 209 1.66 -9.72 4.34
CA ILE A 209 3.11 -9.74 4.37
C ILE A 209 3.59 -8.46 5.04
N SER A 210 4.33 -8.58 6.15
CA SER A 210 4.89 -7.44 6.87
C SER A 210 6.29 -7.75 7.42
N TYR A 211 7.11 -6.69 7.54
CA TYR A 211 8.45 -6.81 8.11
C TYR A 211 8.40 -7.28 9.57
N GLU A 212 7.43 -6.82 10.33
CA GLU A 212 7.27 -7.14 11.75
C GLU A 212 7.00 -8.64 11.93
N ASP A 213 6.06 -9.21 11.16
CA ASP A 213 5.75 -10.65 11.21
C ASP A 213 6.94 -11.50 10.75
N TYR A 214 7.67 -11.05 9.72
CA TYR A 214 8.91 -11.67 9.28
C TYR A 214 9.98 -11.66 10.38
N PHE A 215 10.22 -10.49 10.96
CA PHE A 215 11.25 -10.29 11.98
C PHE A 215 11.00 -11.14 13.22
N GLU A 216 9.75 -11.21 13.67
CA GLU A 216 9.39 -11.97 14.88
C GLU A 216 9.43 -13.49 14.68
N LYS A 217 9.07 -14.00 13.49
CA LYS A 217 8.80 -15.43 13.32
C LYS A 217 9.75 -16.17 12.39
N TYR A 218 10.44 -15.46 11.48
CA TYR A 218 11.23 -16.08 10.41
C TYR A 218 12.66 -15.56 10.32
N CYS A 219 12.93 -14.37 10.82
CA CYS A 219 14.25 -13.79 10.78
C CYS A 219 15.22 -14.60 11.64
N PRO A 220 16.34 -15.11 11.09
CA PRO A 220 17.32 -15.88 11.86
C PRO A 220 18.22 -14.92 12.67
N GLN A 221 17.66 -14.35 13.73
CA GLN A 221 18.28 -13.28 14.50
C GLN A 221 19.64 -13.68 15.08
N ASP A 222 19.79 -14.92 15.56
CA ASP A 222 21.02 -15.44 16.12
C ASP A 222 22.14 -15.59 15.07
N ASP A 223 21.79 -15.86 13.81
CA ASP A 223 22.76 -15.94 12.71
C ASP A 223 23.27 -14.56 12.28
N ILE A 224 22.43 -13.51 12.48
CA ILE A 224 22.76 -12.14 12.10
C ILE A 224 23.58 -11.42 13.18
N SER A 225 23.32 -11.71 14.45
CA SER A 225 23.98 -11.06 15.57
C SER A 225 24.03 -11.98 16.80
N HIS A 226 25.19 -12.06 17.43
CA HIS A 226 25.35 -12.74 18.74
C HIS A 226 24.66 -11.99 19.90
N GLU A 227 24.21 -10.76 19.65
CA GLU A 227 23.46 -9.91 20.59
C GLU A 227 22.13 -9.50 19.92
N PRO A 228 21.11 -10.37 19.95
CA PRO A 228 19.84 -10.11 19.26
C PRO A 228 19.15 -8.80 19.69
N GLU A 229 19.33 -8.38 20.92
CA GLU A 229 18.82 -7.11 21.47
C GLU A 229 19.39 -5.87 20.80
N ASN A 230 20.57 -5.99 20.17
CA ASN A 230 21.25 -4.92 19.42
C ASN A 230 21.07 -5.06 17.88
N LEU A 231 20.12 -5.91 17.44
CA LEU A 231 19.87 -6.14 16.05
C LEU A 231 19.10 -4.99 15.42
N THR A 232 19.77 -4.25 14.55
CA THR A 232 19.13 -3.15 13.80
C THR A 232 18.48 -3.65 12.52
N ARG A 233 17.41 -2.97 12.08
CA ARG A 233 16.75 -3.25 10.78
C ARG A 233 17.76 -3.29 9.63
N VAL A 234 18.70 -2.37 9.59
CA VAL A 234 19.74 -2.31 8.54
C VAL A 234 20.57 -3.59 8.48
N LYS A 235 20.94 -4.18 9.63
CA LYS A 235 21.67 -5.47 9.67
C LYS A 235 20.83 -6.58 9.06
N VAL A 236 19.55 -6.66 9.40
CA VAL A 236 18.60 -7.64 8.84
C VAL A 236 18.46 -7.49 7.33
N LEU A 237 18.24 -6.26 6.85
CA LEU A 237 18.11 -6.01 5.42
C LEU A 237 19.36 -6.37 4.62
N ASN A 238 20.55 -6.11 5.19
CA ASN A 238 21.83 -6.51 4.57
C ASN A 238 21.94 -8.02 4.51
N TYR A 239 21.64 -8.73 5.59
CA TYR A 239 21.64 -10.19 5.63
C TYR A 239 20.69 -10.78 4.59
N ASN A 240 19.47 -10.25 4.50
CA ASN A 240 18.47 -10.70 3.53
C ASN A 240 18.94 -10.54 2.08
N ARG A 241 19.65 -9.45 1.77
CA ARG A 241 20.20 -9.21 0.42
C ARG A 241 21.19 -10.29 -0.01
N ASP A 242 21.93 -10.85 0.94
CA ASP A 242 22.91 -11.90 0.70
C ASP A 242 22.30 -13.32 0.89
N ASN A 243 21.15 -13.42 1.58
CA ASN A 243 20.47 -14.67 1.92
C ASN A 243 19.01 -14.64 1.50
N TYR A 244 18.73 -14.40 0.23
CA TYR A 244 17.37 -14.30 -0.33
C TYR A 244 16.46 -15.47 0.06
N GLY A 245 17.00 -16.68 0.18
CA GLY A 245 16.24 -17.90 0.52
C GLY A 245 15.46 -17.82 1.83
N VAL A 246 15.90 -17.01 2.79
CA VAL A 246 15.19 -16.80 4.07
C VAL A 246 13.89 -16.02 3.85
N VAL A 247 13.95 -14.96 3.03
CA VAL A 247 12.77 -14.18 2.66
C VAL A 247 11.83 -15.01 1.78
N ALA A 248 12.38 -15.78 0.82
CA ALA A 248 11.58 -16.66 -0.02
C ALA A 248 10.79 -17.68 0.81
N ALA A 249 11.41 -18.31 1.81
CA ALA A 249 10.74 -19.25 2.71
C ALA A 249 9.59 -18.59 3.51
N TYR A 250 9.78 -17.34 3.93
CA TYR A 250 8.70 -16.58 4.56
C TYR A 250 7.54 -16.33 3.60
N ILE A 251 7.83 -15.85 2.39
CA ILE A 251 6.81 -15.58 1.37
C ILE A 251 6.00 -16.85 1.05
N GLU A 252 6.69 -17.98 0.80
CA GLU A 252 6.02 -19.27 0.57
C GLU A 252 5.12 -19.72 1.74
N ALA A 253 5.57 -19.49 2.98
CA ALA A 253 4.76 -19.80 4.16
C ALA A 253 3.49 -18.93 4.22
N LYS A 254 3.61 -17.64 3.87
CA LYS A 254 2.47 -16.71 3.82
C LYS A 254 1.50 -17.08 2.68
N GLU A 255 2.02 -17.50 1.54
CA GLU A 255 1.19 -17.97 0.41
C GLU A 255 0.39 -19.22 0.77
N ARG A 256 1.00 -20.19 1.46
CA ARG A 256 0.31 -21.40 1.94
C ARG A 256 -0.77 -21.03 2.96
N ALA A 257 -0.42 -20.21 3.96
CA ALA A 257 -1.37 -19.80 4.99
C ALA A 257 -2.56 -19.00 4.40
N PHE A 258 -2.33 -18.20 3.36
CA PHE A 258 -3.41 -17.46 2.69
C PHE A 258 -4.38 -18.38 1.97
N ALA A 259 -3.89 -19.45 1.34
CA ALA A 259 -4.74 -20.42 0.66
C ALA A 259 -5.75 -21.06 1.61
N ASP A 260 -5.38 -21.24 2.88
CA ASP A 260 -6.27 -21.76 3.92
C ASP A 260 -7.23 -20.68 4.45
N ALA A 261 -6.71 -19.48 4.74
CA ALA A 261 -7.47 -18.39 5.35
C ALA A 261 -8.53 -17.77 4.43
N LYS A 262 -8.30 -17.73 3.11
CA LYS A 262 -9.26 -17.13 2.15
C LYS A 262 -10.62 -17.79 2.13
N ASN A 263 -10.72 -19.03 2.61
CA ASN A 263 -11.98 -19.76 2.71
C ASN A 263 -12.80 -19.40 3.96
N ASP A 264 -12.24 -18.58 4.87
CA ASP A 264 -12.97 -18.07 6.03
C ASP A 264 -13.95 -16.96 5.60
N PRO A 265 -15.27 -17.15 5.82
CA PRO A 265 -16.27 -16.13 5.47
C PRO A 265 -16.05 -14.78 6.16
N LEU A 266 -15.36 -14.74 7.29
CA LEU A 266 -15.05 -13.52 8.03
C LEU A 266 -13.78 -12.83 7.54
N PHE A 267 -12.98 -13.47 6.71
CA PHE A 267 -11.69 -12.97 6.28
C PHE A 267 -11.75 -11.56 5.66
N SER A 268 -12.74 -11.29 4.82
CA SER A 268 -12.94 -9.98 4.20
C SER A 268 -13.59 -8.94 5.11
N GLN A 269 -14.30 -9.36 6.17
CA GLN A 269 -15.04 -8.46 7.06
C GLN A 269 -14.21 -7.97 8.26
N ILE A 270 -13.28 -8.78 8.74
CA ILE A 270 -12.44 -8.48 9.92
C ILE A 270 -11.69 -7.16 9.78
N PRO A 271 -10.99 -6.86 8.66
CA PRO A 271 -10.22 -5.62 8.50
C PRO A 271 -11.07 -4.36 8.65
N VAL A 272 -12.26 -4.35 8.04
CA VAL A 272 -13.15 -3.17 8.03
C VAL A 272 -13.77 -2.92 9.40
N ARG A 273 -14.23 -3.96 10.09
CA ARG A 273 -14.78 -3.84 11.44
C ARG A 273 -13.73 -3.36 12.44
N SER A 274 -12.51 -3.90 12.35
CA SER A 274 -11.38 -3.49 13.20
C SER A 274 -11.00 -2.03 12.96
N ALA A 275 -10.91 -1.61 11.71
CA ALA A 275 -10.58 -0.24 11.34
C ALA A 275 -11.60 0.77 11.88
N ARG A 276 -12.91 0.48 11.79
CA ARG A 276 -13.96 1.38 12.30
C ARG A 276 -13.86 1.63 13.81
N GLY A 277 -13.68 0.57 14.60
CA GLY A 277 -13.52 0.70 16.05
C GLY A 277 -12.30 1.54 16.43
N LYS A 278 -11.23 1.49 15.66
CA LYS A 278 -10.00 2.25 15.89
C LYS A 278 -10.06 3.67 15.40
N LEU A 279 -10.68 3.95 14.27
CA LEU A 279 -10.97 5.32 13.84
C LEU A 279 -11.69 6.11 14.92
N ALA A 280 -12.68 5.48 15.58
CA ALA A 280 -13.38 6.10 16.69
C ALA A 280 -12.49 6.36 17.92
N GLN A 281 -11.45 5.55 18.14
CA GLN A 281 -10.48 5.75 19.22
C GLN A 281 -9.42 6.80 18.86
N ILE A 282 -8.91 6.78 17.63
CA ILE A 282 -7.91 7.71 17.13
C ILE A 282 -8.44 9.14 17.12
N LYS A 283 -9.69 9.36 16.72
CA LYS A 283 -10.36 10.68 16.78
C LYS A 283 -10.44 11.28 18.19
N LYS A 284 -10.26 10.48 19.24
CA LYS A 284 -10.22 10.93 20.63
C LYS A 284 -8.82 11.29 21.12
N LEU A 285 -7.78 11.05 20.34
CA LEU A 285 -6.41 11.41 20.73
C LEU A 285 -6.20 12.93 20.58
N PRO A 286 -5.44 13.57 21.51
CA PRO A 286 -5.18 15.00 21.45
C PRO A 286 -4.42 15.37 20.17
N THR A 287 -4.85 16.42 19.50
CA THR A 287 -4.18 16.95 18.30
C THR A 287 -3.00 17.82 18.70
N GLY A 288 -1.78 17.31 18.55
CA GLY A 288 -0.55 18.13 18.63
C GLY A 288 -0.31 18.88 17.31
N LYS A 289 0.23 20.09 17.40
CA LYS A 289 0.45 21.02 16.27
C LYS A 289 1.88 21.01 15.72
N THR A 290 2.62 19.91 15.76
CA THR A 290 4.02 19.88 15.33
C THR A 290 4.33 18.72 14.40
N ASP A 291 5.42 18.83 13.62
CA ASP A 291 5.92 17.80 12.69
C ASP A 291 6.18 16.41 13.33
N GLY A 292 6.21 16.34 14.66
CA GLY A 292 6.24 15.08 15.41
C GLY A 292 4.89 14.40 15.59
N ALA A 293 3.78 15.08 15.29
CA ALA A 293 2.43 14.55 15.54
C ALA A 293 2.08 13.35 14.65
N ASP A 294 2.62 13.28 13.43
CA ASP A 294 2.40 12.16 12.53
C ASP A 294 3.12 10.89 13.04
N ILE A 295 4.33 11.05 13.60
CA ILE A 295 5.09 9.95 14.22
C ILE A 295 4.38 9.44 15.48
N GLU A 296 3.87 10.35 16.32
CA GLU A 296 3.09 9.99 17.51
C GLU A 296 1.76 9.31 17.14
N TYR A 297 1.13 9.76 16.07
CA TYR A 297 -0.09 9.16 15.54
C TYR A 297 0.16 7.75 15.01
N GLU A 298 1.22 7.55 14.24
CA GLU A 298 1.64 6.23 13.76
C GLU A 298 2.01 5.28 14.92
N ALA A 299 2.73 5.79 15.91
CA ALA A 299 3.07 5.04 17.13
C ALA A 299 1.83 4.66 17.93
N ALA A 300 0.88 5.60 18.10
CA ALA A 300 -0.39 5.34 18.79
C ALA A 300 -1.25 4.32 18.05
N VAL A 301 -1.31 4.41 16.73
CA VAL A 301 -1.99 3.42 15.87
C VAL A 301 -1.32 2.06 16.01
N SER A 302 0.00 2.00 15.97
CA SER A 302 0.78 0.76 16.11
C SER A 302 0.64 0.12 17.49
N GLN A 303 0.54 0.91 18.56
CA GLN A 303 0.31 0.42 19.93
C GLN A 303 -1.11 -0.12 20.15
N LEU A 304 -2.10 0.43 19.45
CA LEU A 304 -3.48 -0.05 19.55
C LEU A 304 -3.71 -1.36 18.78
N LEU A 305 -2.88 -1.64 17.77
CA LEU A 305 -2.97 -2.82 16.91
C LEU A 305 -2.90 -4.16 17.66
N PRO A 306 -1.91 -4.40 18.56
CA PRO A 306 -1.79 -5.69 19.25
C PRO A 306 -3.00 -5.99 20.14
N SER A 307 -3.60 -4.97 20.79
CA SER A 307 -4.72 -5.16 21.70
C SER A 307 -6.01 -5.60 21.04
N LEU A 308 -6.11 -5.50 19.69
CA LEU A 308 -7.26 -5.94 18.91
C LEU A 308 -7.04 -7.29 18.22
N LEU A 309 -5.77 -7.66 17.98
CA LEU A 309 -5.42 -8.96 17.40
C LEU A 309 -5.51 -10.10 18.44
N VAL A 310 -5.43 -9.78 19.76
CA VAL A 310 -5.52 -10.76 20.86
C VAL A 310 -6.98 -11.18 21.16
N ARG A 311 -7.99 -10.61 20.51
CA ARG A 311 -9.40 -10.93 20.77
C ARG A 311 -10.08 -11.73 19.64
N PHE A 312 -9.29 -12.29 18.72
CA PHE A 312 -9.80 -13.17 17.67
C PHE A 312 -8.93 -14.41 17.52
#